data_35bf3fbd6ac7a5e444d154355b4edb2f
#
_entry.id   35bf3fbd6ac7a5e444d154355b4edb2f
#
_cell.length_a   1.000
_cell.length_b   1.000
_cell.length_c   1.000
_cell.angle_alpha   90.00
_cell.angle_beta   90.00
_cell.angle_gamma   90.00
#
_symmetry.space_group_name_H-M   'P 1'
#
loop_
_entity.id
_entity.type
_entity.pdbx_description
1 polymer ?
#
loop_
_entity_poly.entity_id
_entity_poly.type
_entity_poly.pdbx_seq_one_letter_code
_entity_poly.pdbx_strand_id
1 'polypeptide(L)' 'VDINVYNYIGDMIISKQNINVLDVSRLSSGIYNLQLIYDNKTINRKIIKE' A
#
# COMPACT_ATOMS: atom_id res chain seq x y z
N VAL A 1 6.61 10.32 0.32
CA VAL A 1 5.87 9.52 1.30
C VAL A 1 6.39 8.09 1.32
N ASP A 2 6.21 7.43 2.44
CA ASP A 2 6.49 6.01 2.56
C ASP A 2 5.17 5.26 2.39
N ILE A 3 5.22 4.16 1.64
CA ILE A 3 4.02 3.38 1.33
C ILE A 3 4.26 1.92 1.66
N ASN A 4 3.36 1.35 2.43
CA ASN A 4 3.31 -0.08 2.72
C ASN A 4 1.99 -0.64 2.21
N VAL A 5 2.04 -1.80 1.56
CA VAL A 5 0.84 -2.47 1.05
C VAL A 5 0.73 -3.83 1.71
N TYR A 6 -0.44 -4.11 2.23
CA TYR A 6 -0.75 -5.38 2.89
C TYR A 6 -1.87 -6.08 2.13
N ASN A 7 -1.80 -7.40 2.05
CA ASN A 7 -2.89 -8.17 1.47
C ASN A 7 -4.02 -8.33 2.50
N TYR A 8 -5.09 -9.03 2.12
CA TYR A 8 -6.26 -9.15 2.99
C TYR A 8 -6.02 -9.98 4.26
N ILE A 9 -4.99 -10.80 4.28
CA ILE A 9 -4.63 -11.56 5.49
C ILE A 9 -3.64 -10.82 6.38
N GLY A 10 -3.19 -9.64 5.96
CA GLY A 10 -2.32 -8.79 6.76
C GLY A 10 -0.84 -8.92 6.47
N ASP A 11 -0.45 -9.70 5.47
CA ASP A 11 0.96 -9.81 5.08
C ASP A 11 1.39 -8.58 4.31
N MET A 12 2.55 -8.03 4.66
CA MET A 12 3.15 -6.92 3.93
C MET A 12 3.75 -7.43 2.63
N ILE A 13 3.24 -6.95 1.51
CA ILE A 13 3.69 -7.39 0.19
C ILE A 13 4.55 -6.35 -0.53
N ILE A 14 4.40 -5.08 -0.20
CA ILE A 14 5.19 -4.00 -0.77
C ILE A 14 5.54 -3.01 0.34
N SER A 15 6.80 -2.57 0.36
CA SER A 15 7.25 -1.51 1.25
C SER A 15 8.20 -0.63 0.46
N LYS A 16 7.83 0.62 0.24
CA LYS A 16 8.63 1.60 -0.49
C LYS A 16 8.75 2.87 0.32
N GLN A 17 9.90 3.50 0.23
CA GLN A 17 10.18 4.73 0.96
C GLN A 17 10.46 5.87 -0.01
N ASN A 18 10.04 7.07 0.38
CA ASN A 18 10.35 8.31 -0.32
C ASN A 18 9.88 8.26 -1.77
N ILE A 19 8.64 7.84 -2.00
CA ILE A 19 8.03 7.76 -3.32
C ILE A 19 6.72 8.54 -3.34
N ASN A 20 6.31 8.98 -4.52
CA ASN A 20 5.03 9.66 -4.73
C ASN A 20 4.09 8.87 -5.65
N VAL A 21 4.61 7.85 -6.29
CA VAL A 21 3.84 7.00 -7.21
C VAL A 21 4.15 5.55 -6.88
N LEU A 22 3.10 4.74 -6.80
CA LEU A 22 3.24 3.30 -6.55
C LEU A 22 2.63 2.53 -7.72
N ASP A 23 3.42 1.64 -8.32
CA ASP A 23 2.96 0.77 -9.37
C ASP A 23 2.39 -0.51 -8.75
N VAL A 24 1.09 -0.73 -8.94
CA VAL A 24 0.40 -1.92 -8.43
C VAL A 24 0.03 -2.90 -9.53
N SER A 25 0.59 -2.72 -10.74
CA SER A 25 0.23 -3.54 -11.89
C SER A 25 0.55 -5.02 -11.71
N ARG A 26 1.52 -5.35 -10.85
CA ARG A 26 1.93 -6.72 -10.58
C ARG A 26 1.10 -7.43 -9.51
N LEU A 27 0.22 -6.70 -8.85
CA LEU A 27 -0.62 -7.28 -7.81
C LEU A 27 -1.73 -8.11 -8.43
N SER A 28 -2.02 -9.24 -7.82
CA SER A 28 -3.18 -10.05 -8.20
C SER A 28 -4.47 -9.32 -7.87
N SER A 29 -5.56 -9.70 -8.52
CA SER A 29 -6.87 -9.17 -8.19
C SER A 29 -7.19 -9.47 -6.72
N GLY A 30 -7.75 -8.50 -6.02
CA GLY A 30 -8.09 -8.68 -4.63
C GLY A 30 -8.16 -7.38 -3.87
N ILE A 31 -8.32 -7.51 -2.56
CA ILE A 31 -8.43 -6.38 -1.64
C ILE A 31 -7.10 -6.20 -0.93
N TYR A 32 -6.63 -4.95 -0.89
CA TYR A 32 -5.38 -4.60 -0.25
C TYR A 32 -5.57 -3.42 0.68
N ASN A 33 -4.75 -3.37 1.73
CA ASN A 33 -4.69 -2.23 2.63
C ASN A 33 -3.40 -1.47 2.35
N LEU A 34 -3.55 -0.17 2.16
CA LEU A 34 -2.45 0.74 1.86
C LEU A 34 -2.20 1.61 3.08
N GLN A 35 -0.94 1.69 3.49
CA GLN A 35 -0.53 2.56 4.57
C GLN A 35 0.39 3.64 4.01
N LEU A 36 -0.03 4.89 4.16
CA LEU A 36 0.75 6.05 3.72
C LEU A 36 1.31 6.75 4.95
N ILE A 37 2.61 6.99 4.96
CA ILE A 37 3.28 7.65 6.07
C ILE A 37 3.98 8.89 5.54
N TYR A 38 3.60 10.06 6.07
CA TYR A 38 4.24 11.33 5.74
C TYR A 38 4.01 12.33 6.88
N ASP A 39 4.97 13.23 7.08
CA ASP A 39 4.88 14.29 8.10
C ASP A 39 4.45 13.76 9.47
N ASN A 40 4.99 12.61 9.89
CA ASN A 40 4.66 11.95 11.16
C ASN A 40 3.19 11.55 11.25
N LYS A 41 2.52 11.43 10.11
CA LYS A 41 1.13 10.99 10.04
C LYS A 41 1.03 9.67 9.30
N THR A 42 0.06 8.86 9.69
CA THR A 42 -0.23 7.59 9.04
C THR A 42 -1.66 7.60 8.53
N ILE A 43 -1.84 7.33 7.25
CA ILE A 43 -3.15 7.24 6.62
C ILE A 43 -3.31 5.82 6.08
N ASN A 44 -4.42 5.17 6.45
CA ASN A 44 -4.73 3.84 5.98
C ASN A 44 -5.85 3.93 4.94
N ARG A 45 -5.66 3.24 3.82
CA ARG A 45 -6.63 3.19 2.73
C ARG A 45 -6.83 1.75 2.30
N LYS A 46 -8.05 1.44 1.91
CA LYS A 46 -8.40 0.16 1.33
C LYS A 46 -8.49 0.33 -0.16
N ILE A 47 -7.84 -0.55 -0.91
CA ILE A 47 -7.90 -0.53 -2.37
C ILE A 47 -8.37 -1.89 -2.87
N ILE A 48 -9.03 -1.87 -4.02
CA ILE A 48 -9.49 -3.08 -4.70
C ILE A 48 -8.81 -3.13 -6.06
N LYS A 49 -8.09 -4.21 -6.32
CA LYS A 49 -7.42 -4.44 -7.60
C LYS A 49 -8.28 -5.40 -8.42
N GLU A 50 -8.67 -4.96 -9.58
CA GLU A 50 -9.47 -5.78 -10.50
C GLU A 50 -8.64 -6.59 -11.50
#